data_7c2e5f25435d8ae4f717bce5676a148e
#
_entry.id   7c2e5f25435d8ae4f717bce5676a148e
#
_cell.length_a   1.000
_cell.length_b   1.000
_cell.length_c   1.000
_cell.angle_alpha   90.00
_cell.angle_beta   90.00
_cell.angle_gamma   90.00
#
_symmetry.space_group_name_H-M   'P 1'
#
loop_
_entity.id
_entity.type
_entity.pdbx_description
1 polymer ?
#
loop_
_entity_poly.entity_id
_entity_poly.type
_entity_poly.pdbx_seq_one_letter_code
_entity_poly.pdbx_strand_id
1 'polypeptide(L)'
;MRTWGDYIKVRRLDLKLTKRQLSLNLNVSDITIYLWERNKVRPSLAQIPKIIEFLGRDPFEKETENLGAKIQDYRRVHGLSQKKLAEQLGVDQATLAGWERGGHRPTKKLLDKINTILLF
;
A
#
# COMPACT_ATOMS: atom_id res chain seq x y z
N MET A 1 -6.58 17.50 -2.89
CA MET A 1 -6.42 16.03 -2.69
C MET A 1 -5.41 15.79 -1.58
N ARG A 2 -5.74 14.95 -0.61
CA ARG A 2 -4.83 14.68 0.50
C ARG A 2 -3.81 13.62 0.14
N THR A 3 -2.60 13.77 0.66
CA THR A 3 -1.48 12.85 0.48
C THR A 3 -1.29 12.01 1.72
N TRP A 4 -0.41 11.01 1.64
CA TRP A 4 0.01 10.24 2.83
C TRP A 4 0.51 11.17 3.93
N GLY A 5 1.34 12.16 3.56
CA GLY A 5 1.87 13.13 4.53
C GLY A 5 0.77 13.92 5.22
N ASP A 6 -0.26 14.31 4.49
CA ASP A 6 -1.39 15.05 5.05
C ASP A 6 -2.14 14.20 6.07
N TYR A 7 -2.44 12.94 5.75
CA TYR A 7 -3.12 12.03 6.67
C TYR A 7 -2.28 11.72 7.90
N ILE A 8 -0.98 11.52 7.72
CA ILE A 8 -0.05 11.26 8.82
C ILE A 8 -0.03 12.45 9.78
N LYS A 9 0.07 13.66 9.26
CA LYS A 9 0.11 14.87 10.08
C LYS A 9 -1.17 15.05 10.89
N VAL A 10 -2.32 14.91 10.26
CA VAL A 10 -3.62 15.06 10.94
C VAL A 10 -3.73 14.03 12.07
N ARG A 11 -3.44 12.77 11.80
CA ARG A 11 -3.53 11.71 12.81
C ARG A 11 -2.54 11.93 13.95
N ARG A 12 -1.31 12.34 13.62
CA ARG A 12 -0.30 12.63 14.62
C ARG A 12 -0.76 13.74 15.58
N LEU A 13 -1.31 14.81 15.02
CA LEU A 13 -1.79 15.94 15.82
C LEU A 13 -3.01 15.56 16.67
N ASP A 14 -3.92 14.75 16.12
CA ASP A 14 -5.08 14.26 16.87
C ASP A 14 -4.65 13.42 18.08
N LEU A 15 -3.60 12.61 17.92
CA LEU A 15 -3.05 11.78 19.00
C LEU A 15 -2.07 12.55 19.91
N LYS A 16 -1.81 13.83 19.59
CA LYS A 16 -0.90 14.70 20.34
C LYS A 16 0.52 14.13 20.42
N LEU A 17 0.96 13.51 19.33
CA LEU A 17 2.32 12.95 19.21
C LEU A 17 3.27 13.97 18.63
N THR A 18 4.52 13.97 19.09
CA THR A 18 5.59 14.69 18.41
C THR A 18 6.05 13.88 17.19
N LYS A 19 6.76 14.54 16.26
CA LYS A 19 7.37 13.84 15.13
C LYS A 19 8.32 12.75 15.60
N ARG A 20 9.09 13.02 16.65
CA ARG A 20 10.02 12.04 17.22
C ARG A 20 9.29 10.82 17.79
N GLN A 21 8.19 11.05 18.53
CA GLN A 21 7.40 9.94 19.07
C GLN A 21 6.85 9.05 17.94
N LEU A 22 6.32 9.67 16.90
CA LEU A 22 5.83 8.93 15.74
C LEU A 22 6.95 8.21 15.01
N SER A 23 8.13 8.84 14.89
CA SER A 23 9.28 8.23 14.22
C SER A 23 9.70 6.92 14.88
N LEU A 24 9.68 6.88 16.20
CA LEU A 24 9.99 5.67 16.96
C LEU A 24 8.93 4.59 16.70
N ASN A 25 7.68 4.98 16.62
CA ASN A 25 6.56 4.08 16.39
C ASN A 25 6.62 3.43 15.00
N LEU A 26 6.99 4.21 13.98
CA LEU A 26 7.06 3.76 12.60
C LEU A 26 8.46 3.24 12.22
N ASN A 27 9.42 3.30 13.14
CA ASN A 27 10.79 2.86 12.92
C ASN A 27 11.47 3.60 11.75
N VAL A 28 11.31 4.91 11.72
CA VAL A 28 11.96 5.82 10.76
C VAL A 28 12.55 6.99 11.53
N SER A 29 13.33 7.84 10.86
CA SER A 29 13.87 9.04 11.50
C SER A 29 12.78 10.12 11.62
N ASP A 30 12.96 11.05 12.57
CA ASP A 30 12.08 12.20 12.70
C ASP A 30 12.15 13.12 11.47
N ILE A 31 13.30 13.18 10.82
CA ILE A 31 13.47 13.90 9.56
C ILE A 31 12.58 13.29 8.47
N THR A 32 12.48 11.96 8.44
CA THR A 32 11.60 11.27 7.49
C THR A 32 10.14 11.68 7.70
N ILE A 33 9.68 11.72 8.94
CA ILE A 33 8.33 12.18 9.27
C ILE A 33 8.12 13.62 8.80
N TYR A 34 9.09 14.50 9.06
CA TYR A 34 9.05 15.89 8.63
C TYR A 34 8.89 15.99 7.11
N LEU A 35 9.69 15.24 6.36
CA LEU A 35 9.66 15.28 4.90
C LEU A 35 8.34 14.73 4.34
N TRP A 36 7.79 13.68 4.93
CA TRP A 36 6.48 13.15 4.54
C TRP A 36 5.38 14.20 4.75
N GLU A 37 5.36 14.82 5.93
CA GLU A 37 4.33 15.80 6.26
C GLU A 37 4.43 17.07 5.41
N ARG A 38 5.62 17.38 4.91
CA ARG A 38 5.85 18.50 4.01
C ARG A 38 5.67 18.13 2.54
N ASN A 39 5.34 16.88 2.26
CA ASN A 39 5.17 16.37 0.90
C ASN A 39 6.43 16.49 0.04
N LYS A 40 7.61 16.49 0.67
CA LYS A 40 8.90 16.51 -0.03
C LYS A 40 9.33 15.12 -0.47
N VAL A 41 8.93 14.09 0.26
CA VAL A 41 9.24 12.69 -0.01
C VAL A 41 7.97 11.88 0.20
N ARG A 42 7.75 10.86 -0.61
CA ARG A 42 6.65 9.91 -0.43
C ARG A 42 7.14 8.68 0.35
N PRO A 43 6.30 8.09 1.21
CA PRO A 43 6.65 6.81 1.81
C PRO A 43 6.86 5.74 0.74
N SER A 44 7.83 4.85 0.97
CA SER A 44 8.04 3.71 0.09
C SER A 44 6.96 2.65 0.32
N LEU A 45 6.82 1.73 -0.64
CA LEU A 45 5.86 0.62 -0.54
C LEU A 45 6.07 -0.20 0.73
N ALA A 46 7.32 -0.40 1.15
CA ALA A 46 7.64 -1.17 2.34
C ALA A 46 7.15 -0.49 3.63
N GLN A 47 7.00 0.83 3.62
CA GLN A 47 6.59 1.60 4.80
C GLN A 47 5.08 1.74 4.92
N ILE A 48 4.35 1.56 3.82
CA ILE A 48 2.90 1.79 3.79
C ILE A 48 2.11 0.91 4.77
N PRO A 49 2.40 -0.38 4.95
CA PRO A 49 1.64 -1.20 5.91
C PRO A 49 1.66 -0.63 7.33
N LYS A 50 2.82 -0.17 7.80
CA LYS A 50 2.93 0.46 9.13
C LYS A 50 2.18 1.77 9.23
N ILE A 51 2.19 2.55 8.15
CA ILE A 51 1.45 3.81 8.09
C ILE A 51 -0.05 3.55 8.16
N ILE A 52 -0.55 2.56 7.43
CA ILE A 52 -1.97 2.17 7.48
C ILE A 52 -2.35 1.72 8.88
N GLU A 53 -1.50 0.93 9.54
CA GLU A 53 -1.72 0.51 10.92
C GLU A 53 -1.81 1.72 11.86
N PHE A 54 -0.92 2.70 11.70
CA PHE A 54 -0.95 3.94 12.47
C PHE A 54 -2.23 4.75 12.22
N LEU A 55 -2.65 4.86 10.96
CA LEU A 55 -3.86 5.60 10.59
C LEU A 55 -5.14 4.88 11.01
N GLY A 56 -5.09 3.58 11.27
CA GLY A 56 -6.25 2.77 11.62
C GLY A 56 -7.04 2.28 10.42
N ARG A 57 -6.76 2.79 9.23
CA ARG A 57 -7.38 2.37 7.97
C ARG A 57 -6.55 2.88 6.81
N ASP A 58 -6.81 2.33 5.63
CA ASP A 58 -6.21 2.82 4.38
C ASP A 58 -7.06 3.98 3.85
N PRO A 59 -6.54 5.23 3.85
CA PRO A 59 -7.30 6.38 3.39
C PRO A 59 -7.55 6.40 1.90
N PHE A 60 -6.85 5.55 1.13
CA PHE A 60 -6.98 5.45 -0.33
C PHE A 60 -7.69 4.16 -0.75
N GLU A 61 -8.32 3.46 0.19
CA GLU A 61 -9.09 2.27 -0.12
C GLU A 61 -10.23 2.63 -1.09
N LYS A 62 -10.33 1.85 -2.16
CA LYS A 62 -11.37 2.03 -3.16
C LYS A 62 -12.24 0.79 -3.21
N GLU A 63 -13.54 0.99 -3.22
CA GLU A 63 -14.45 -0.08 -3.57
C GLU A 63 -14.30 -0.36 -5.06
N THR A 64 -13.99 -1.60 -5.38
CA THR A 64 -13.78 -1.96 -6.77
C THR A 64 -14.14 -3.42 -7.01
N GLU A 65 -14.82 -3.66 -8.12
CA GLU A 65 -15.08 -5.01 -8.61
C GLU A 65 -14.01 -5.44 -9.62
N ASN A 66 -13.16 -4.53 -10.03
CA ASN A 66 -12.11 -4.77 -11.02
C ASN A 66 -10.96 -5.55 -10.39
N LEU A 67 -10.61 -6.69 -10.97
CA LEU A 67 -9.53 -7.54 -10.48
C LEU A 67 -8.19 -6.78 -10.45
N GLY A 68 -7.89 -6.00 -11.48
CA GLY A 68 -6.65 -5.22 -11.54
C GLY A 68 -6.52 -4.25 -10.39
N ALA A 69 -7.62 -3.54 -10.09
CA ALA A 69 -7.64 -2.60 -8.97
C ALA A 69 -7.52 -3.32 -7.63
N LYS A 70 -8.15 -4.49 -7.47
CA LYS A 70 -8.02 -5.31 -6.25
C LYS A 70 -6.58 -5.77 -6.04
N ILE A 71 -5.89 -6.16 -7.10
CA ILE A 71 -4.49 -6.55 -7.03
C ILE A 71 -3.62 -5.36 -6.62
N GLN A 72 -3.85 -4.19 -7.20
CA GLN A 72 -3.12 -2.98 -6.84
C GLN A 72 -3.35 -2.60 -5.38
N ASP A 73 -4.58 -2.68 -4.89
CA ASP A 73 -4.91 -2.38 -3.51
C ASP A 73 -4.23 -3.36 -2.55
N TYR A 74 -4.22 -4.65 -2.88
CA TYR A 74 -3.52 -5.66 -2.08
C TYR A 74 -2.03 -5.34 -2.00
N ARG A 75 -1.39 -5.01 -3.13
CA ARG A 75 0.03 -4.65 -3.15
C ARG A 75 0.30 -3.44 -2.26
N ARG A 76 -0.54 -2.41 -2.37
CA ARG A 76 -0.38 -1.18 -1.60
C ARG A 76 -0.51 -1.44 -0.11
N VAL A 77 -1.53 -2.18 0.30
CA VAL A 77 -1.79 -2.49 1.71
C VAL A 77 -0.65 -3.31 2.32
N HIS A 78 -0.05 -4.23 1.54
CA HIS A 78 1.01 -5.11 2.03
C HIS A 78 2.41 -4.62 1.70
N GLY A 79 2.55 -3.46 1.06
CA GLY A 79 3.86 -2.89 0.71
C GLY A 79 4.62 -3.71 -0.32
N LEU A 80 3.91 -4.31 -1.29
CA LEU A 80 4.49 -5.20 -2.28
C LEU A 80 4.66 -4.50 -3.63
N SER A 81 5.82 -4.74 -4.26
CA SER A 81 6.01 -4.39 -5.67
C SER A 81 5.31 -5.41 -6.56
N GLN A 82 5.12 -5.08 -7.84
CA GLN A 82 4.62 -6.04 -8.82
C GLN A 82 5.48 -7.29 -8.86
N LYS A 83 6.80 -7.12 -8.84
CA LYS A 83 7.74 -8.24 -8.87
C LYS A 83 7.54 -9.17 -7.67
N LYS A 84 7.41 -8.61 -6.48
CA LYS A 84 7.22 -9.40 -5.25
C LYS A 84 5.91 -10.18 -5.28
N LEU A 85 4.81 -9.54 -5.67
CA LEU A 85 3.54 -10.24 -5.74
C LEU A 85 3.55 -11.30 -6.84
N ALA A 86 4.15 -10.99 -7.99
CA ALA A 86 4.28 -11.96 -9.08
C ALA A 86 5.04 -13.20 -8.61
N GLU A 87 6.10 -13.04 -7.83
CA GLU A 87 6.84 -14.14 -7.23
C GLU A 87 5.95 -14.99 -6.32
N GLN A 88 5.14 -14.34 -5.48
CA GLN A 88 4.20 -15.05 -4.59
C GLN A 88 3.15 -15.84 -5.36
N LEU A 89 2.71 -15.32 -6.50
CA LEU A 89 1.71 -15.96 -7.34
C LEU A 89 2.31 -16.98 -8.32
N GLY A 90 3.63 -17.00 -8.46
CA GLY A 90 4.31 -17.88 -9.40
C GLY A 90 4.12 -17.49 -10.85
N VAL A 91 3.99 -16.20 -11.15
CA VAL A 91 3.82 -15.67 -12.51
C VAL A 91 4.88 -14.62 -12.80
N ASP A 92 5.01 -14.25 -14.07
CA ASP A 92 5.92 -13.17 -14.49
C ASP A 92 5.37 -11.82 -14.07
N GLN A 93 6.26 -10.88 -13.79
CA GLN A 93 5.87 -9.51 -13.48
C GLN A 93 5.05 -8.89 -14.63
N ALA A 94 5.41 -9.15 -15.87
CA ALA A 94 4.69 -8.64 -17.03
C ALA A 94 3.24 -9.17 -17.08
N THR A 95 3.04 -10.43 -16.70
CA THR A 95 1.70 -11.03 -16.62
C THR A 95 0.87 -10.32 -15.55
N LEU A 96 1.42 -10.10 -14.38
CA LEU A 96 0.73 -9.37 -13.31
C LEU A 96 0.41 -7.94 -13.73
N ALA A 97 1.35 -7.27 -14.35
CA ALA A 97 1.13 -5.90 -14.85
C ALA A 97 -0.01 -5.86 -15.87
N GLY A 98 -0.11 -6.88 -16.72
CA GLY A 98 -1.21 -7.01 -17.68
C GLY A 98 -2.56 -7.14 -16.98
N TRP A 99 -2.63 -7.94 -15.93
CA TRP A 99 -3.86 -8.07 -15.13
C TRP A 99 -4.27 -6.74 -14.49
N GLU A 100 -3.30 -5.99 -13.94
CA GLU A 100 -3.57 -4.71 -13.30
C GLU A 100 -4.08 -3.66 -14.28
N ARG A 101 -3.65 -3.71 -15.53
CA ARG A 101 -4.13 -2.81 -16.58
C ARG A 101 -5.47 -3.23 -17.19
N GLY A 102 -5.91 -4.46 -16.90
CA GLY A 102 -7.09 -5.01 -17.58
C GLY A 102 -6.82 -5.47 -18.99
N GLY A 103 -5.54 -5.64 -19.38
CA GLY A 103 -5.16 -6.05 -20.73
C GLY A 103 -5.46 -7.51 -21.03
N HIS A 104 -5.46 -8.35 -20.01
CA HIS A 104 -5.88 -9.75 -20.12
C HIS A 104 -6.26 -10.27 -18.74
N ARG A 105 -6.88 -11.43 -18.70
CA ARG A 105 -7.38 -12.02 -17.47
C ARG A 105 -6.62 -13.32 -17.16
N PRO A 106 -6.44 -13.65 -15.87
CA PRO A 106 -5.86 -14.93 -15.50
C PRO A 106 -6.80 -16.07 -15.88
N THR A 107 -6.23 -17.26 -16.09
CA THR A 107 -7.03 -18.47 -16.26
C THR A 107 -7.80 -18.76 -14.97
N LYS A 108 -8.84 -19.61 -15.06
CA LYS A 108 -9.64 -19.98 -13.88
C LYS A 108 -8.76 -20.53 -12.76
N LYS A 109 -7.80 -21.38 -13.11
CA LYS A 109 -6.87 -21.97 -12.14
C LYS A 109 -6.05 -20.89 -11.41
N LEU A 110 -5.52 -19.93 -12.16
CA LEU A 110 -4.76 -18.81 -11.59
C LEU A 110 -5.68 -17.88 -10.82
N LEU A 111 -6.89 -17.65 -11.29
CA LEU A 111 -7.86 -16.81 -10.58
C LEU A 111 -8.22 -17.39 -9.21
N ASP A 112 -8.42 -18.71 -9.12
CA ASP A 112 -8.68 -19.38 -7.85
C ASP A 112 -7.50 -19.21 -6.90
N LYS A 113 -6.27 -19.34 -7.42
CA LYS A 113 -5.06 -19.13 -6.64
C LYS A 113 -4.97 -17.68 -6.14
N ILE A 114 -5.25 -16.72 -6.99
CA ILE A 114 -5.27 -15.30 -6.65
C ILE A 114 -6.28 -15.04 -5.54
N ASN A 115 -7.50 -15.53 -5.69
CA ASN A 115 -8.56 -15.35 -4.70
C ASN A 115 -8.17 -15.94 -3.35
N THR A 116 -7.50 -17.09 -3.34
CA THR A 116 -7.03 -17.74 -2.11
C THR A 116 -5.96 -16.89 -1.42
N ILE A 117 -4.98 -16.40 -2.18
CA ILE A 117 -3.86 -15.61 -1.62
C ILE A 117 -4.32 -14.23 -1.18
N LEU A 118 -5.15 -13.57 -2.00
CA LEU A 118 -5.59 -12.20 -1.73
C LEU A 118 -6.84 -12.14 -0.84
N LEU A 119 -7.45 -13.26 -0.55
CA LEU A 119 -8.66 -13.35 0.30
C LEU A 119 -9.83 -12.51 -0.25
N PHE A 120 -10.00 -12.53 -1.56
CA PHE A 120 -11.13 -11.88 -2.20
C PHE A 120 -12.45 -12.57 -1.84
#